data_1200b7680e467eecf945f6b8f378dad6
#
_entry.id   1200b7680e467eecf945f6b8f378dad6
#
_cell.length_a   1.000
_cell.length_b   1.000
_cell.length_c   1.000
_cell.angle_alpha   90.00
_cell.angle_beta   90.00
_cell.angle_gamma   90.00
#
_symmetry.space_group_name_H-M   'P 1'
#
loop_
_entity.id
_entity.type
_entity.pdbx_description
1 polymer ?
#
loop_
_entity_poly.entity_id
_entity_poly.type
_entity_poly.pdbx_seq_one_letter_code
_entity_poly.pdbx_strand_id
1 'polypeptide(L)'
;MPYTHGGDIYGDAAVELDFSVNTNRLGMPQAVRDAVMASAAAWEQYPDALCRKLRRAAAAFYEADGTPIPEDWLVFGNGASDILYAVVSAIRPKQAILLAPGFSEYEQALRMCGCEIRWLHLKEENGFSLESNHALHPR
;
A
#
# COMPACT_ATOMS: atom_id res chain seq x y z
N MET A 1 2.94 -12.31 -17.30
CA MET A 1 1.62 -12.55 -16.66
C MET A 1 0.73 -11.39 -16.99
N PRO A 2 -0.57 -11.60 -17.28
CA PRO A 2 -1.48 -10.47 -17.40
C PRO A 2 -1.50 -9.72 -16.06
N TYR A 3 -1.44 -8.40 -16.11
CA TYR A 3 -1.55 -7.54 -14.94
C TYR A 3 -2.99 -7.65 -14.41
N THR A 4 -3.15 -8.22 -13.23
CA THR A 4 -4.44 -8.36 -12.55
C THR A 4 -4.45 -7.46 -11.34
N HIS A 5 -4.80 -6.20 -11.54
CA HIS A 5 -5.09 -5.26 -10.46
C HIS A 5 -6.60 -5.06 -10.36
N GLY A 6 -7.14 -4.89 -9.15
CA GLY A 6 -8.53 -4.50 -8.98
C GLY A 6 -8.82 -3.11 -9.56
N GLY A 7 -10.12 -2.81 -9.76
CA GLY A 7 -10.56 -1.52 -10.30
C GLY A 7 -10.51 -1.38 -11.82
N ASP A 8 -10.25 -2.46 -12.55
CA ASP A 8 -10.36 -2.47 -14.01
C ASP A 8 -11.84 -2.55 -14.43
N ILE A 9 -12.45 -1.38 -14.51
CA ILE A 9 -13.86 -1.20 -14.95
C ILE A 9 -13.95 -0.67 -16.38
N TYR A 10 -12.84 -0.64 -17.11
CA TYR A 10 -12.72 0.02 -18.42
C TYR A 10 -12.85 -0.96 -19.60
N GLY A 11 -13.15 -2.23 -19.33
CA GLY A 11 -13.44 -3.23 -20.36
C GLY A 11 -14.82 -3.04 -21.01
N ASP A 12 -15.08 -3.80 -22.08
CA ASP A 12 -16.34 -3.72 -22.84
C ASP A 12 -17.57 -4.27 -22.08
N ALA A 13 -17.34 -5.04 -21.02
CA ALA A 13 -18.42 -5.59 -20.19
C ALA A 13 -18.86 -4.57 -19.14
N ALA A 14 -20.17 -4.36 -19.02
CA ALA A 14 -20.73 -3.52 -17.98
C ALA A 14 -20.48 -4.15 -16.59
N VAL A 15 -19.83 -3.41 -15.71
CA VAL A 15 -19.61 -3.81 -14.33
C VAL A 15 -20.74 -3.25 -13.46
N GLU A 16 -21.63 -4.13 -13.00
CA GLU A 16 -22.74 -3.72 -12.12
C GLU A 16 -22.27 -3.50 -10.66
N LEU A 17 -21.37 -4.35 -10.18
CA LEU A 17 -20.83 -4.31 -8.83
C LEU A 17 -19.31 -4.53 -8.88
N ASP A 18 -18.56 -3.62 -8.26
CA ASP A 18 -17.10 -3.73 -8.12
C ASP A 18 -16.72 -3.88 -6.65
N PHE A 19 -16.20 -5.06 -6.30
CA PHE A 19 -15.63 -5.39 -4.99
C PHE A 19 -14.10 -5.57 -5.04
N SER A 20 -13.48 -5.27 -6.17
CA SER A 20 -12.04 -5.50 -6.39
C SER A 20 -11.16 -4.40 -5.79
N VAL A 21 -11.74 -3.23 -5.47
CA VAL A 21 -11.03 -2.11 -4.86
C VAL A 21 -11.82 -1.49 -3.71
N ASN A 22 -11.07 -0.98 -2.75
CA ASN A 22 -11.62 -0.38 -1.54
C ASN A 22 -11.71 1.15 -1.72
N THR A 23 -12.78 1.61 -2.37
CA THR A 23 -13.02 3.04 -2.60
C THR A 23 -14.05 3.60 -1.64
N ASN A 24 -13.85 4.86 -1.21
CA ASN A 24 -14.84 5.56 -0.41
C ASN A 24 -16.06 5.94 -1.26
N ARG A 25 -17.18 5.26 -1.04
CA ARG A 25 -18.45 5.52 -1.78
C ARG A 25 -19.05 6.91 -1.50
N LEU A 26 -18.68 7.55 -0.40
CA LEU A 26 -19.08 8.94 -0.10
C LEU A 26 -18.25 9.96 -0.91
N GLY A 27 -17.23 9.49 -1.64
CA GLY A 27 -16.35 10.36 -2.42
C GLY A 27 -15.31 11.09 -1.55
N MET A 28 -14.67 12.08 -2.16
CA MET A 28 -13.66 12.91 -1.50
C MET A 28 -14.35 13.91 -0.54
N PRO A 29 -13.93 14.00 0.73
CA PRO A 29 -14.43 15.02 1.65
C PRO A 29 -14.23 16.44 1.09
N GLN A 30 -15.23 17.32 1.29
CA GLN A 30 -15.18 18.69 0.73
C GLN A 30 -13.94 19.46 1.18
N ALA A 31 -13.56 19.36 2.46
CA ALA A 31 -12.37 20.04 2.99
C ALA A 31 -11.07 19.59 2.27
N VAL A 32 -10.97 18.31 1.88
CA VAL A 32 -9.83 17.80 1.12
C VAL A 32 -9.84 18.38 -0.29
N ARG A 33 -11.00 18.40 -0.95
CA ARG A 33 -11.16 18.99 -2.29
C ARG A 33 -10.75 20.45 -2.30
N ASP A 34 -11.23 21.24 -1.32
CA ASP A 34 -10.94 22.65 -1.21
C ASP A 34 -9.44 22.90 -0.96
N ALA A 35 -8.80 22.10 -0.11
CA ALA A 35 -7.37 22.18 0.15
C ALA A 35 -6.53 21.86 -1.09
N VAL A 36 -6.92 20.84 -1.88
CA VAL A 36 -6.25 20.49 -3.14
C VAL A 36 -6.37 21.66 -4.13
N MET A 37 -7.56 22.21 -4.33
CA MET A 37 -7.76 23.33 -5.24
C MET A 37 -7.01 24.59 -4.80
N ALA A 38 -6.97 24.88 -3.52
CA ALA A 38 -6.22 26.02 -2.98
C ALA A 38 -4.69 25.85 -3.11
N SER A 39 -4.20 24.63 -3.21
CA SER A 39 -2.76 24.35 -3.36
C SER A 39 -2.22 24.54 -4.79
N ALA A 40 -3.08 24.79 -5.77
CA ALA A 40 -2.71 24.80 -7.20
C ALA A 40 -1.53 25.75 -7.52
N ALA A 41 -1.46 26.93 -6.88
CA ALA A 41 -0.36 27.87 -7.05
C ALA A 41 1.01 27.33 -6.58
N ALA A 42 1.01 26.32 -5.71
CA ALA A 42 2.25 25.68 -5.24
C ALA A 42 2.78 24.59 -6.19
N TRP A 43 2.00 24.16 -7.19
CA TRP A 43 2.38 23.06 -8.11
C TRP A 43 3.49 23.46 -9.09
N GLU A 44 3.75 24.75 -9.25
CA GLU A 44 4.87 25.27 -10.03
C GLU A 44 6.21 25.13 -9.29
N GLN A 45 6.18 24.89 -7.98
CA GLN A 45 7.37 24.77 -7.16
C GLN A 45 7.89 23.33 -7.15
N TYR A 46 9.21 23.19 -7.10
CA TYR A 46 9.82 21.88 -6.88
C TYR A 46 9.43 21.34 -5.50
N PRO A 47 8.94 20.07 -5.41
CA PRO A 47 8.47 19.53 -4.16
C PRO A 47 9.59 19.32 -3.14
N ASP A 48 9.27 19.44 -1.84
CA ASP A 48 10.19 19.06 -0.77
C ASP A 48 10.39 17.54 -0.73
N ALA A 49 11.52 17.08 -1.26
CA ALA A 49 11.87 15.66 -1.32
C ALA A 49 11.89 14.95 0.05
N LEU A 50 12.04 15.71 1.14
CA LEU A 50 12.01 15.15 2.49
C LEU A 50 10.62 15.22 3.16
N CYS A 51 9.63 15.78 2.46
CA CYS A 51 8.25 15.91 2.95
C CYS A 51 8.13 16.51 4.37
N ARG A 52 8.99 17.50 4.73
CA ARG A 52 9.15 17.97 6.11
C ARG A 52 7.85 18.50 6.72
N LYS A 53 7.07 19.28 5.95
CA LYS A 53 5.76 19.79 6.43
C LYS A 53 4.77 18.66 6.66
N LEU A 54 4.74 17.68 5.75
CA LEU A 54 3.84 16.54 5.85
C LEU A 54 4.20 15.64 7.02
N ARG A 55 5.50 15.39 7.25
CA ARG A 55 5.98 14.61 8.41
C ARG A 55 5.53 15.23 9.72
N ARG A 56 5.73 16.54 9.89
CA ARG A 56 5.28 17.26 11.10
C ARG A 56 3.77 17.19 11.30
N ALA A 57 3.00 17.42 10.23
CA ALA A 57 1.55 17.37 10.30
C ALA A 57 1.04 15.96 10.65
N ALA A 58 1.64 14.93 10.08
CA ALA A 58 1.27 13.54 10.38
C ALA A 58 1.69 13.14 11.79
N ALA A 59 2.88 13.50 12.25
CA ALA A 59 3.31 13.24 13.64
C ALA A 59 2.37 13.90 14.64
N ALA A 60 2.00 15.17 14.43
CA ALA A 60 1.05 15.87 15.28
C ALA A 60 -0.36 15.23 15.26
N PHE A 61 -0.80 14.72 14.10
CA PHE A 61 -2.07 14.01 14.00
C PHE A 61 -2.06 12.72 14.85
N TYR A 62 -1.00 11.91 14.74
CA TYR A 62 -0.88 10.67 15.51
C TYR A 62 -0.69 10.94 17.01
N GLU A 63 0.01 12.00 17.38
CA GLU A 63 0.15 12.43 18.78
C GLU A 63 -1.22 12.80 19.37
N ALA A 64 -2.04 13.55 18.64
CA ALA A 64 -3.39 13.92 19.06
C ALA A 64 -4.32 12.70 19.19
N ASP A 65 -4.09 11.64 18.42
CA ASP A 65 -4.80 10.35 18.51
C ASP A 65 -4.26 9.42 19.62
N GLY A 66 -3.27 9.87 20.39
CA GLY A 66 -2.67 9.09 21.47
C GLY A 66 -1.61 8.07 21.03
N THR A 67 -1.16 8.12 19.79
CA THR A 67 -0.15 7.21 19.22
C THR A 67 1.04 8.04 18.70
N PRO A 68 1.93 8.56 19.55
CA PRO A 68 3.02 9.41 19.13
C PRO A 68 4.01 8.65 18.23
N ILE A 69 4.24 9.19 17.03
CA ILE A 69 5.18 8.65 16.05
C ILE A 69 6.23 9.73 15.74
N PRO A 70 7.54 9.44 15.91
CA PRO A 70 8.60 10.37 15.54
C PRO A 70 8.56 10.74 14.04
N GLU A 71 8.84 12.00 13.70
CA GLU A 71 8.81 12.49 12.32
C GLU A 71 9.75 11.69 11.39
N ASP A 72 10.89 11.23 11.90
CA ASP A 72 11.90 10.46 11.17
C ASP A 72 11.49 9.01 10.88
N TRP A 73 10.45 8.52 11.54
CA TRP A 73 9.86 7.20 11.27
C TRP A 73 8.84 7.22 10.12
N LEU A 74 8.46 8.42 9.66
CA LEU A 74 7.45 8.58 8.64
C LEU A 74 8.08 8.68 7.24
N VAL A 75 7.60 7.87 6.32
CA VAL A 75 7.95 7.88 4.89
C VAL A 75 6.66 8.02 4.11
N PHE A 76 6.67 8.88 3.09
CA PHE A 76 5.52 9.15 2.24
C PHE A 76 5.80 8.76 0.79
N GLY A 77 4.77 8.26 0.11
CA GLY A 77 4.80 7.91 -1.30
C GLY A 77 3.41 8.02 -1.94
N ASN A 78 3.35 7.81 -3.23
CA ASN A 78 2.11 7.85 -4.02
C ASN A 78 1.32 6.54 -3.88
N GLY A 79 0.72 6.36 -2.72
CA GLY A 79 0.01 5.15 -2.35
C GLY A 79 0.91 4.06 -1.77
N ALA A 80 0.27 2.98 -1.30
CA ALA A 80 0.97 1.88 -0.62
C ALA A 80 1.95 1.14 -1.55
N SER A 81 1.62 1.00 -2.83
CA SER A 81 2.49 0.32 -3.79
C SER A 81 3.83 1.01 -3.96
N ASP A 82 3.86 2.35 -4.06
CA ASP A 82 5.11 3.10 -4.18
C ASP A 82 6.06 2.83 -3.00
N ILE A 83 5.54 2.89 -1.78
CA ILE A 83 6.30 2.57 -0.56
C ILE A 83 6.73 1.10 -0.53
N LEU A 84 5.86 0.18 -0.93
CA LEU A 84 6.17 -1.24 -1.00
C LEU A 84 7.37 -1.52 -1.91
N TYR A 85 7.35 -0.97 -3.13
CA TYR A 85 8.45 -1.12 -4.08
C TYR A 85 9.74 -0.48 -3.56
N ALA A 86 9.65 0.69 -2.92
CA ALA A 86 10.80 1.35 -2.31
C ALA A 86 11.42 0.50 -1.20
N VAL A 87 10.61 -0.05 -0.29
CA VAL A 87 11.06 -0.91 0.81
C VAL A 87 11.70 -2.19 0.28
N VAL A 88 11.05 -2.89 -0.65
CA VAL A 88 11.59 -4.13 -1.24
C VAL A 88 12.89 -3.85 -1.98
N SER A 89 12.98 -2.74 -2.71
CA SER A 89 14.21 -2.35 -3.41
C SER A 89 15.35 -1.98 -2.48
N ALA A 90 15.05 -1.42 -1.32
CA ALA A 90 16.05 -1.07 -0.30
C ALA A 90 16.57 -2.31 0.45
N ILE A 91 15.67 -3.22 0.84
CA ILE A 91 16.00 -4.44 1.61
C ILE A 91 16.62 -5.50 0.70
N ARG A 92 16.14 -5.64 -0.53
CA ARG A 92 16.53 -6.68 -1.51
C ARG A 92 16.55 -8.08 -0.89
N PRO A 93 15.42 -8.57 -0.37
CA PRO A 93 15.36 -9.87 0.26
C PRO A 93 15.70 -10.97 -0.74
N LYS A 94 16.46 -11.99 -0.32
CA LYS A 94 16.76 -13.17 -1.15
C LYS A 94 15.58 -14.14 -1.19
N GLN A 95 14.86 -14.24 -0.07
CA GLN A 95 13.71 -15.11 0.10
C GLN A 95 12.60 -14.36 0.83
N ALA A 96 11.35 -14.66 0.46
CA ALA A 96 10.17 -14.14 1.11
C ALA A 96 9.07 -15.20 1.21
N ILE A 97 8.22 -15.06 2.22
CA ILE A 97 7.00 -15.87 2.35
C ILE A 97 5.82 -14.94 2.06
N LEU A 98 4.97 -15.34 1.13
CA LEU A 98 3.71 -14.66 0.84
C LEU A 98 2.52 -15.52 1.19
N LEU A 99 1.50 -14.89 1.75
CA LEU A 99 0.21 -15.52 1.99
C LEU A 99 -0.63 -15.49 0.70
N ALA A 100 -1.35 -16.58 0.42
CA ALA A 100 -2.32 -16.64 -0.66
C ALA A 100 -3.68 -17.10 -0.08
N PRO A 101 -4.80 -16.39 -0.37
CA PRO A 101 -4.88 -15.19 -1.21
C PRO A 101 -4.23 -13.96 -0.57
N GLY A 102 -3.71 -13.05 -1.39
CA GLY A 102 -3.03 -11.84 -0.94
C GLY A 102 -2.97 -10.76 -2.02
N PHE A 103 -2.42 -9.60 -1.67
CA PHE A 103 -2.29 -8.48 -2.58
C PHE A 103 -1.20 -8.74 -3.63
N SER A 104 -1.56 -8.61 -4.92
CA SER A 104 -0.69 -8.97 -6.06
C SER A 104 0.61 -8.18 -6.14
N GLU A 105 0.62 -6.94 -5.65
CA GLU A 105 1.79 -6.07 -5.67
C GLU A 105 2.96 -6.60 -4.81
N TYR A 106 2.67 -7.38 -3.76
CA TYR A 106 3.74 -8.02 -2.98
C TYR A 106 4.59 -8.94 -3.84
N GLU A 107 3.94 -9.79 -4.64
CA GLU A 107 4.62 -10.70 -5.55
C GLU A 107 5.42 -9.93 -6.60
N GLN A 108 4.80 -8.92 -7.21
CA GLN A 108 5.44 -8.14 -8.28
C GLN A 108 6.70 -7.43 -7.78
N ALA A 109 6.61 -6.73 -6.64
CA ALA A 109 7.75 -6.04 -6.04
C ALA A 109 8.92 -6.98 -5.72
N LEU A 110 8.62 -8.15 -5.14
CA LEU A 110 9.63 -9.15 -4.80
C LEU A 110 10.29 -9.77 -6.04
N ARG A 111 9.51 -10.10 -7.08
CA ARG A 111 10.03 -10.64 -8.33
C ARG A 111 10.96 -9.65 -9.04
N MET A 112 10.67 -8.35 -9.00
CA MET A 112 11.55 -7.33 -9.58
C MET A 112 12.94 -7.31 -8.95
N CYS A 113 13.07 -7.69 -7.67
CA CYS A 113 14.35 -7.80 -6.99
C CYS A 113 15.01 -9.19 -7.10
N GLY A 114 14.42 -10.12 -7.87
CA GLY A 114 14.90 -11.49 -8.00
C GLY A 114 14.73 -12.33 -6.74
N CYS A 115 13.78 -11.97 -5.88
CA CYS A 115 13.49 -12.69 -4.64
C CYS A 115 12.85 -14.04 -4.92
N GLU A 116 13.31 -15.10 -4.25
CA GLU A 116 12.63 -16.39 -4.23
C GLU A 116 11.41 -16.32 -3.34
N ILE A 117 10.23 -16.65 -3.89
CA ILE A 117 8.97 -16.54 -3.17
C ILE A 117 8.45 -17.93 -2.80
N ARG A 118 8.21 -18.14 -1.52
CA ARG A 118 7.49 -19.29 -0.98
C ARG A 118 6.06 -18.90 -0.66
N TRP A 119 5.12 -19.67 -1.18
CA TRP A 119 3.70 -19.42 -0.95
C TRP A 119 3.18 -20.21 0.25
N LEU A 120 2.44 -19.54 1.10
CA LEU A 120 1.65 -20.13 2.16
C LEU A 120 0.18 -19.93 1.83
N HIS A 121 -0.46 -21.02 1.41
CA HIS A 121 -1.87 -21.00 1.06
C HIS A 121 -2.74 -21.10 2.31
N LEU A 122 -3.53 -20.06 2.53
CA LEU A 122 -4.55 -20.03 3.56
C LEU A 122 -5.81 -20.74 3.06
N LYS A 123 -6.58 -21.34 3.98
CA LYS A 123 -7.75 -22.13 3.63
C LYS A 123 -9.03 -21.43 4.06
N GLU A 124 -10.04 -21.49 3.20
CA GLU A 124 -11.37 -20.96 3.50
C GLU A 124 -12.02 -21.67 4.70
N GLU A 125 -11.77 -22.98 4.83
CA GLU A 125 -12.32 -23.84 5.90
C GLU A 125 -12.01 -23.31 7.32
N ASN A 126 -10.87 -22.60 7.49
CA ASN A 126 -10.47 -21.99 8.75
C ASN A 126 -10.56 -20.46 8.75
N GLY A 127 -11.34 -19.88 7.82
CA GLY A 127 -11.51 -18.44 7.67
C GLY A 127 -10.23 -17.71 7.25
N PHE A 128 -9.39 -18.36 6.43
CA PHE A 128 -8.09 -17.83 5.99
C PHE A 128 -7.14 -17.47 7.14
N SER A 129 -7.27 -18.16 8.27
CA SER A 129 -6.42 -17.93 9.44
C SER A 129 -5.06 -18.57 9.29
N LEU A 130 -4.03 -17.90 9.82
CA LEU A 130 -2.69 -18.45 9.91
C LEU A 130 -2.63 -19.41 11.10
N GLU A 131 -2.35 -20.68 10.83
CA GLU A 131 -2.23 -21.69 11.88
C GLU A 131 -0.82 -21.71 12.48
N SER A 132 -0.72 -21.95 13.77
CA SER A 132 0.56 -21.97 14.51
C SER A 132 1.54 -23.06 14.07
N ASN A 133 1.06 -24.09 13.35
CA ASN A 133 1.87 -25.17 12.78
C ASN A 133 2.53 -24.79 11.44
N HIS A 134 2.20 -23.65 10.87
CA HIS A 134 2.93 -23.12 9.71
C HIS A 134 4.31 -22.67 10.18
N ALA A 135 5.29 -23.59 10.12
CA ALA A 135 6.67 -23.29 10.46
C ALA A 135 7.24 -22.22 9.51
N LEU A 136 7.27 -20.99 9.98
CA LEU A 136 7.90 -19.84 9.28
C LEU A 136 9.43 -19.86 9.40
N HIS A 137 10.04 -21.05 9.69
CA HIS A 137 11.48 -21.15 9.81
C HIS A 137 12.15 -21.12 8.44
N PRO A 138 13.07 -20.20 8.20
CA PRO A 138 13.99 -20.32 7.07
C PRO A 138 14.82 -21.58 7.26
N ARG A 139 14.84 -22.47 6.28
CA ARG A 139 15.84 -23.54 6.17
C ARG A 139 17.09 -22.98 5.55
#